data_6e07c9738e4e35f888427ddcb523934b
#
_entry.id   6e07c9738e4e35f888427ddcb523934b
#
_cell.length_a   1.000
_cell.length_b   1.000
_cell.length_c   1.000
_cell.angle_alpha   90.00
_cell.angle_beta   90.00
_cell.angle_gamma   90.00
#
_symmetry.space_group_name_H-M   'P 1'
#
loop_
_entity.id
_entity.type
_entity.pdbx_description
1 polymer ?
#
loop_
_entity_poly.entity_id
_entity_poly.type
_entity_poly.pdbx_seq_one_letter_code
_entity_poly.pdbx_strand_id
1 'polypeptide(L)'
;MHIFTHLQNRIYKFLYRRKCKRLGLTFPLLCKAHGVKNADAQGAIAQSKAGDRLQLVHVSKENYPNNVYVYSIPLNRVLGYLDERLSQKLVKLFKKGFCIDGAIENVTGENHAVRGCNLRIFDTRVMMSDVHDFSHLHGA
;
A
#
# COMPACT_ATOMS: atom_id res chain seq x y z
N MET A 1 8.34 -18.75 10.26
CA MET A 1 7.29 -17.73 10.48
C MET A 1 7.52 -17.06 11.82
N HIS A 2 7.61 -15.74 11.79
CA HIS A 2 7.78 -14.99 13.03
C HIS A 2 6.43 -14.69 13.66
N ILE A 3 6.24 -15.21 14.86
CA ILE A 3 5.08 -14.88 15.66
C ILE A 3 5.49 -13.77 16.61
N PHE A 4 4.95 -12.59 16.38
CA PHE A 4 5.20 -11.46 17.26
C PHE A 4 4.38 -11.61 18.55
N THR A 5 5.00 -11.34 19.67
CA THR A 5 4.30 -11.33 20.94
C THR A 5 3.27 -10.20 20.96
N HIS A 6 2.28 -10.32 21.84
CA HIS A 6 1.28 -9.27 22.04
C HIS A 6 1.94 -7.93 22.42
N LEU A 7 2.96 -7.98 23.29
CA LEU A 7 3.70 -6.78 23.67
C LEU A 7 4.43 -6.16 22.47
N GLN A 8 5.09 -6.99 21.64
CA GLN A 8 5.78 -6.49 20.45
C GLN A 8 4.79 -5.82 19.48
N ASN A 9 3.61 -6.38 19.30
CA ASN A 9 2.58 -5.79 18.47
C ASN A 9 2.07 -4.46 19.02
N ARG A 10 1.92 -4.34 20.33
CA ARG A 10 1.51 -3.09 20.96
C ARG A 10 2.57 -2.00 20.79
N ILE A 11 3.83 -2.35 20.94
CA ILE A 11 4.95 -1.42 20.73
C ILE A 11 4.98 -0.98 19.27
N TYR A 12 4.85 -1.92 18.34
CA TYR A 12 4.81 -1.63 16.90
C TYR A 12 3.69 -0.66 16.57
N LYS A 13 2.47 -0.92 17.03
CA LYS A 13 1.31 -0.05 16.80
C LYS A 13 1.53 1.36 17.37
N PHE A 14 2.11 1.45 18.55
CA PHE A 14 2.40 2.75 19.18
C PHE A 14 3.38 3.56 18.34
N LEU A 15 4.50 2.97 17.95
CA LEU A 15 5.52 3.63 17.13
C LEU A 15 4.97 4.01 15.76
N TYR A 16 4.19 3.12 15.16
CA TYR A 16 3.53 3.33 13.88
C TYR A 16 2.59 4.53 13.93
N ARG A 17 1.69 4.58 14.90
CA ARG A 17 0.73 5.68 15.07
C ARG A 17 1.44 7.01 15.29
N ARG A 18 2.47 6.99 16.10
CA ARG A 18 3.28 8.19 16.38
C ARG A 18 3.95 8.70 15.10
N LYS A 19 4.55 7.80 14.31
CA LYS A 19 5.22 8.18 13.08
C LYS A 19 4.23 8.69 12.03
N CYS A 20 3.10 8.03 11.88
CA CYS A 20 2.04 8.45 10.97
C CYS A 20 1.53 9.85 11.32
N LYS A 21 1.33 10.12 12.60
CA LYS A 21 0.90 11.45 13.06
C LYS A 21 1.93 12.52 12.68
N ARG A 22 3.21 12.25 12.86
CA ARG A 22 4.29 13.17 12.49
C ARG A 22 4.33 13.44 10.98
N LEU A 23 4.04 12.43 10.17
CA LEU A 23 4.04 12.55 8.71
C LEU A 23 2.72 13.09 8.15
N GLY A 24 1.70 13.25 8.98
CA GLY A 24 0.38 13.66 8.54
C GLY A 24 -0.33 12.60 7.71
N LEU A 25 -0.10 11.33 8.02
CA LEU A 25 -0.72 10.20 7.31
C LEU A 25 -1.80 9.55 8.18
N THR A 26 -2.91 9.20 7.55
CA THR A 26 -4.00 8.43 8.18
C THR A 26 -4.25 7.19 7.34
N PHE A 27 -4.16 6.03 7.96
CA PHE A 27 -4.41 4.76 7.29
C PHE A 27 -5.74 4.14 7.75
N PRO A 28 -6.44 3.38 6.89
CA PRO A 28 -6.10 3.13 5.49
C PRO A 28 -6.14 4.41 4.66
N LEU A 29 -5.20 4.52 3.73
CA LEU A 29 -5.05 5.70 2.90
C LEU A 29 -5.55 5.40 1.48
N LEU A 30 -6.42 6.25 0.94
CA LEU A 30 -6.90 6.12 -0.44
C LEU A 30 -6.09 7.05 -1.33
N CYS A 31 -5.60 6.52 -2.45
CA CYS A 31 -4.83 7.29 -3.42
C CYS A 31 -4.98 6.67 -4.82
N LYS A 32 -4.35 7.30 -5.80
CA LYS A 32 -4.37 6.81 -7.18
C LYS A 32 -2.98 6.34 -7.59
N ALA A 33 -2.94 5.35 -8.48
CA ALA A 33 -1.72 5.03 -9.20
C ALA A 33 -1.49 6.08 -10.29
N HIS A 34 -0.26 6.54 -10.42
CA HIS A 34 0.19 7.47 -11.47
C HIS A 34 0.99 6.71 -12.53
N GLY A 35 1.21 7.36 -13.68
CA GLY A 35 1.98 6.76 -14.75
C GLY A 35 1.31 5.56 -15.41
N VAL A 36 -0.02 5.58 -15.48
CA VAL A 36 -0.83 4.44 -15.95
C VAL A 36 -1.14 4.47 -17.44
N LYS A 37 -0.75 5.52 -18.15
CA LYS A 37 -1.18 5.75 -19.55
C LYS A 37 -0.47 4.87 -20.58
N ASN A 38 0.68 4.29 -20.24
CA ASN A 38 1.41 3.44 -21.18
C ASN A 38 0.69 2.10 -21.43
N ALA A 39 0.99 1.46 -22.56
CA ALA A 39 0.31 0.25 -22.98
C ALA A 39 0.43 -0.89 -21.97
N ASP A 40 1.62 -1.07 -21.37
CA ASP A 40 1.86 -2.13 -20.40
C ASP A 40 1.01 -1.94 -19.15
N ALA A 41 0.97 -0.72 -18.61
CA ALA A 41 0.15 -0.40 -17.44
C ALA A 41 -1.33 -0.56 -17.76
N GLN A 42 -1.79 -0.08 -18.90
CA GLN A 42 -3.19 -0.19 -19.31
C GLN A 42 -3.60 -1.67 -19.47
N GLY A 43 -2.74 -2.49 -20.04
CA GLY A 43 -2.99 -3.92 -20.17
C GLY A 43 -3.13 -4.60 -18.80
N ALA A 44 -2.27 -4.25 -17.86
CA ALA A 44 -2.32 -4.79 -16.51
C ALA A 44 -3.56 -4.30 -15.76
N ILE A 45 -3.89 -3.02 -15.85
CA ILE A 45 -5.08 -2.46 -15.17
C ILE A 45 -6.35 -3.09 -15.72
N ALA A 46 -6.42 -3.37 -17.02
CA ALA A 46 -7.58 -4.02 -17.63
C ALA A 46 -7.84 -5.41 -17.05
N GLN A 47 -6.82 -6.10 -16.56
CA GLN A 47 -6.92 -7.41 -15.92
C GLN A 47 -7.07 -7.33 -14.41
N SER A 48 -7.02 -6.14 -13.84
CA SER A 48 -7.06 -5.92 -12.40
C SER A 48 -8.49 -5.78 -11.91
N LYS A 49 -8.70 -6.11 -10.64
CA LYS A 49 -10.01 -6.01 -9.99
C LYS A 49 -9.86 -5.57 -8.55
N ALA A 50 -10.93 -5.05 -7.99
CA ALA A 50 -11.00 -4.66 -6.57
C ALA A 50 -10.58 -5.84 -5.68
N GLY A 51 -9.77 -5.54 -4.68
CA GLY A 51 -9.26 -6.54 -3.75
C GLY A 51 -7.94 -7.18 -4.13
N ASP A 52 -7.47 -6.99 -5.36
CA ASP A 52 -6.16 -7.51 -5.76
C ASP A 52 -5.07 -6.93 -4.87
N ARG A 53 -4.22 -7.80 -4.33
CA ARG A 53 -3.14 -7.41 -3.44
C ARG A 53 -2.02 -6.73 -4.20
N LEU A 54 -1.50 -5.68 -3.60
CA LEU A 54 -0.42 -4.88 -4.16
C LEU A 54 0.77 -4.87 -3.22
N GLN A 55 1.95 -4.85 -3.82
CA GLN A 55 3.20 -4.60 -3.10
C GLN A 55 3.71 -3.22 -3.51
N LEU A 56 4.09 -2.42 -2.53
CA LEU A 56 4.71 -1.13 -2.76
C LEU A 56 6.22 -1.30 -2.70
N VAL A 57 6.89 -0.96 -3.79
CA VAL A 57 8.32 -1.24 -3.95
C VAL A 57 9.09 0.07 -4.13
N HIS A 58 9.92 0.38 -3.16
CA HIS A 58 10.80 1.54 -3.24
C HIS A 58 11.98 1.24 -4.16
N VAL A 59 12.06 1.97 -5.26
CA VAL A 59 13.18 1.89 -6.19
C VAL A 59 13.71 3.29 -6.41
N SER A 60 14.85 3.60 -5.79
CA SER A 60 15.48 4.90 -5.93
C SER A 60 15.94 5.12 -7.37
N LYS A 61 15.55 6.24 -7.94
CA LYS A 61 15.97 6.66 -9.29
C LYS A 61 16.73 7.98 -9.18
N GLU A 62 17.59 8.26 -10.16
CA GLU A 62 18.43 9.46 -10.16
C GLU A 62 17.64 10.75 -9.92
N ASN A 63 16.54 10.94 -10.64
CA ASN A 63 15.70 12.13 -10.49
C ASN A 63 14.53 11.96 -9.53
N TYR A 64 14.30 10.73 -9.05
CA TYR A 64 13.19 10.39 -8.18
C TYR A 64 13.66 9.42 -7.11
N PRO A 65 14.42 9.92 -6.11
CA PRO A 65 15.03 9.04 -5.10
C PRO A 65 14.02 8.29 -4.22
N ASN A 66 12.81 8.81 -4.10
CA ASN A 66 11.75 8.21 -3.30
C ASN A 66 10.70 7.48 -4.13
N ASN A 67 11.02 7.14 -5.38
CA ASN A 67 10.07 6.48 -6.26
C ASN A 67 9.54 5.18 -5.66
N VAL A 68 8.22 5.02 -5.63
CA VAL A 68 7.55 3.81 -5.14
C VAL A 68 6.66 3.27 -6.25
N TYR A 69 6.98 2.08 -6.73
CA TYR A 69 6.16 1.37 -7.71
C TYR A 69 5.01 0.65 -7.03
N VAL A 70 3.89 0.59 -7.74
CA VAL A 70 2.71 -0.20 -7.38
C VAL A 70 2.76 -1.49 -8.18
N TYR A 71 3.02 -2.59 -7.50
CA TYR A 71 3.20 -3.90 -8.11
C TYR A 71 1.99 -4.79 -7.79
N SER A 72 1.35 -5.32 -8.85
CA SER A 72 0.23 -6.26 -8.67
C SER A 72 0.77 -7.65 -8.41
N ILE A 73 0.45 -8.20 -7.24
CA ILE A 73 0.87 -9.55 -6.87
C ILE A 73 0.22 -10.60 -7.77
N PRO A 74 -1.12 -10.57 -8.00
CA PRO A 74 -1.75 -11.56 -8.86
C PRO A 74 -1.23 -11.57 -10.31
N LEU A 75 -0.94 -10.39 -10.86
CA LEU A 75 -0.52 -10.27 -12.26
C LEU A 75 0.99 -10.31 -12.44
N ASN A 76 1.75 -10.17 -11.35
CA ASN A 76 3.21 -10.08 -11.41
C ASN A 76 3.67 -8.95 -12.33
N ARG A 77 3.04 -7.78 -12.21
CA ARG A 77 3.28 -6.61 -13.06
C ARG A 77 3.18 -5.30 -12.30
N VAL A 78 3.93 -4.32 -12.76
CA VAL A 78 3.83 -2.94 -12.27
C VAL A 78 2.61 -2.26 -12.89
N LEU A 79 1.76 -1.68 -12.07
CA LEU A 79 0.59 -0.92 -12.52
C LEU A 79 0.91 0.57 -12.72
N GLY A 80 1.84 1.09 -11.95
CA GLY A 80 2.20 2.49 -11.97
C GLY A 80 3.08 2.84 -10.78
N TYR A 81 3.07 4.09 -10.37
CA TYR A 81 3.85 4.56 -9.22
C TYR A 81 3.00 5.51 -8.37
N LEU A 82 3.45 5.77 -7.16
CA LEU A 82 2.78 6.69 -6.26
C LEU A 82 3.25 8.12 -6.45
N ASP A 83 2.38 9.06 -6.11
CA ASP A 83 2.69 10.47 -6.08
C ASP A 83 3.96 10.74 -5.25
N GLU A 84 4.78 11.69 -5.70
CA GLU A 84 6.07 11.98 -5.07
C GLU A 84 5.95 12.37 -3.60
N ARG A 85 5.00 13.22 -3.25
CA ARG A 85 4.75 13.64 -1.87
C ARG A 85 4.45 12.46 -0.97
N LEU A 86 3.53 11.61 -1.43
CA LEU A 86 3.16 10.41 -0.68
C LEU A 86 4.34 9.46 -0.60
N SER A 87 5.06 9.26 -1.70
CA SER A 87 6.23 8.38 -1.74
C SER A 87 7.30 8.81 -0.75
N GLN A 88 7.60 10.09 -0.62
CA GLN A 88 8.55 10.61 0.36
C GLN A 88 8.18 10.19 1.78
N LYS A 89 6.90 10.28 2.12
CA LYS A 89 6.41 9.91 3.44
C LYS A 89 6.46 8.41 3.66
N LEU A 90 6.04 7.62 2.66
CA LEU A 90 6.03 6.16 2.76
C LEU A 90 7.45 5.59 2.87
N VAL A 91 8.40 6.14 2.16
CA VAL A 91 9.80 5.69 2.25
C VAL A 91 10.33 5.85 3.68
N LYS A 92 9.95 6.90 4.38
CA LYS A 92 10.31 7.07 5.79
C LYS A 92 9.75 5.95 6.66
N LEU A 93 8.53 5.50 6.37
CA LEU A 93 7.92 4.35 7.06
C LEU A 93 8.65 3.06 6.72
N PHE A 94 8.96 2.83 5.44
CA PHE A 94 9.70 1.64 5.02
C PHE A 94 11.07 1.55 5.73
N LYS A 95 11.78 2.68 5.81
CA LYS A 95 13.09 2.73 6.47
C LYS A 95 13.03 2.43 7.96
N LYS A 96 11.89 2.66 8.59
CA LYS A 96 11.66 2.32 10.00
C LYS A 96 11.19 0.88 10.19
N GLY A 97 11.01 0.13 9.10
CA GLY A 97 10.59 -1.28 9.16
C GLY A 97 9.08 -1.49 9.24
N PHE A 98 8.28 -0.48 8.98
CA PHE A 98 6.83 -0.66 8.92
C PHE A 98 6.41 -1.37 7.64
N CYS A 99 5.39 -2.21 7.75
CA CYS A 99 4.97 -3.14 6.70
C CYS A 99 3.83 -2.54 5.86
N ILE A 100 4.14 -1.54 5.06
CA ILE A 100 3.15 -0.80 4.28
C ILE A 100 2.99 -1.46 2.91
N ASP A 101 1.78 -1.91 2.62
CA ASP A 101 1.38 -2.45 1.33
C ASP A 101 -0.04 -1.99 1.00
N GLY A 102 -0.66 -2.57 0.00
CA GLY A 102 -1.97 -2.13 -0.42
C GLY A 102 -2.81 -3.17 -1.12
N ALA A 103 -3.95 -2.70 -1.57
CA ALA A 103 -4.86 -3.44 -2.41
C ALA A 103 -5.54 -2.48 -3.37
N ILE A 104 -6.04 -3.02 -4.48
CA ILE A 104 -6.84 -2.23 -5.40
C ILE A 104 -8.21 -1.95 -4.75
N GLU A 105 -8.56 -0.66 -4.64
CA GLU A 105 -9.87 -0.27 -4.17
C GLU A 105 -10.89 -0.43 -5.29
N ASN A 106 -10.59 0.14 -6.46
CA ASN A 106 -11.41 -0.04 -7.66
C ASN A 106 -10.64 0.39 -8.91
N VAL A 107 -11.04 -0.16 -10.04
CA VAL A 107 -10.56 0.25 -11.36
C VAL A 107 -11.59 1.22 -11.95
N THR A 108 -11.12 2.33 -12.52
CA THR A 108 -11.97 3.37 -13.10
C THR A 108 -11.79 3.44 -14.60
N GLY A 109 -12.74 4.10 -15.30
CA GLY A 109 -12.62 4.40 -16.71
C GLY A 109 -12.90 3.23 -17.64
N GLU A 110 -13.74 2.26 -17.24
CA GLU A 110 -14.06 1.10 -18.09
C GLU A 110 -14.57 1.49 -19.48
N ASN A 111 -15.30 2.60 -19.57
CA ASN A 111 -15.84 3.10 -20.82
C ASN A 111 -15.01 4.20 -21.46
N HIS A 112 -13.78 4.42 -20.96
CA HIS A 112 -12.88 5.44 -21.44
C HIS A 112 -11.64 4.83 -22.08
N ALA A 113 -10.95 5.62 -22.90
CA ALA A 113 -9.70 5.16 -23.56
C ALA A 113 -8.58 4.86 -22.55
N VAL A 114 -8.58 5.54 -21.39
CA VAL A 114 -7.57 5.37 -20.35
C VAL A 114 -8.25 4.93 -19.06
N ARG A 115 -7.81 3.79 -18.53
CA ARG A 115 -8.27 3.27 -17.23
C ARG A 115 -7.36 3.79 -16.13
N GLY A 116 -7.97 4.04 -14.97
CA GLY A 116 -7.26 4.41 -13.77
C GLY A 116 -7.38 3.32 -12.70
N CYS A 117 -6.62 3.49 -11.65
CA CYS A 117 -6.63 2.55 -10.54
C CYS A 117 -6.57 3.31 -9.22
N ASN A 118 -7.61 3.16 -8.42
CA ASN A 118 -7.64 3.68 -7.06
C ASN A 118 -7.14 2.62 -6.10
N LEU A 119 -6.32 3.03 -5.16
CA LEU A 119 -5.58 2.14 -4.26
C LEU A 119 -5.98 2.43 -2.82
N ARG A 120 -5.95 1.38 -2.00
CA ARG A 120 -6.04 1.47 -0.55
C ARG A 120 -4.72 0.97 0.03
N ILE A 121 -4.08 1.82 0.81
CA ILE A 121 -2.76 1.55 1.41
C ILE A 121 -2.94 1.39 2.91
N PHE A 122 -2.27 0.41 3.48
CA PHE A 122 -2.38 0.06 4.89
C PHE A 122 -1.11 -0.63 5.39
N ASP A 123 -0.94 -0.68 6.70
CA ASP A 123 0.12 -1.48 7.31
C ASP A 123 -0.42 -2.89 7.54
N THR A 124 0.19 -3.88 6.90
CA THR A 124 -0.27 -5.28 6.95
C THR A 124 -0.16 -5.87 8.35
N ARG A 125 0.89 -5.53 9.09
CA ARG A 125 1.08 -6.03 10.45
C ARG A 125 0.04 -5.46 11.41
N VAL A 126 -0.23 -4.16 11.32
CA VAL A 126 -1.27 -3.51 12.14
C VAL A 126 -2.63 -4.08 11.79
N MET A 127 -2.94 -4.21 10.50
CA MET A 127 -4.21 -4.76 10.03
C MET A 127 -4.43 -6.18 10.54
N MET A 128 -3.45 -7.06 10.42
CA MET A 128 -3.56 -8.45 10.90
C MET A 128 -3.67 -8.53 12.42
N SER A 129 -2.94 -7.68 13.13
CA SER A 129 -3.02 -7.61 14.59
C SER A 129 -4.40 -7.16 15.05
N ASP A 130 -5.01 -6.17 14.36
CA ASP A 130 -6.36 -5.71 14.68
C ASP A 130 -7.41 -6.81 14.43
N VAL A 131 -7.28 -7.56 13.34
CA VAL A 131 -8.15 -8.70 13.05
C VAL A 131 -8.02 -9.76 14.15
N HIS A 132 -6.80 -10.07 14.56
CA HIS A 132 -6.54 -11.03 15.63
C HIS A 132 -7.16 -10.57 16.95
N ASP A 133 -6.96 -9.32 17.33
CA ASP A 133 -7.53 -8.74 18.55
C ASP A 133 -9.06 -8.81 18.51
N PHE A 134 -9.65 -8.49 17.37
CA PHE A 134 -11.09 -8.55 17.17
C PHE A 134 -11.62 -9.97 17.33
N SER A 135 -10.97 -10.95 16.73
CA SER A 135 -11.36 -12.36 16.85
C SER A 135 -11.28 -12.84 18.28
N HIS A 136 -10.26 -12.42 19.02
CA HIS A 136 -10.10 -12.77 20.42
C HIS A 136 -11.22 -12.19 21.29
N LEU A 137 -11.61 -10.95 21.02
CA LEU A 137 -12.70 -10.29 21.75
C LEU A 137 -14.07 -10.94 21.52
N HIS A 138 -14.28 -11.47 20.33
CA HIS A 138 -15.55 -12.13 19.96
C HIS A 138 -15.54 -13.64 20.21
N GLY A 139 -14.51 -14.18 20.85
CA GLY A 139 -14.60 -15.42 21.27
C GLY A 139 -14.32 -16.54 20.89
N ALA A 140 -13.99 -16.11 20.51
CA ALA A 140 -14.02 -17.29 20.18
C ALA A 140 -13.72 -18.38 21.00
#